data_8065499da5650140c2c48faebf174c45
#
_entry.id   8065499da5650140c2c48faebf174c45
#
_cell.length_a   1.000
_cell.length_b   1.000
_cell.length_c   1.000
_cell.angle_alpha   90.00
_cell.angle_beta   90.00
_cell.angle_gamma   90.00
#
_symmetry.space_group_name_H-M   'P 1'
#
loop_
_entity.id
_entity.type
_entity.pdbx_description
1 polymer ?
#
loop_
_entity_poly.entity_id
_entity_poly.type
_entity_poly.pdbx_seq_one_letter_code
_entity_poly.pdbx_strand_id
1 'polypeptide(L)'
;MQPMHNEDKSVWLICNGEIFNHKKIIMDHCFEPYSKSDCEVILHLYMQYRDCEHTENKFNNWIKQLDGEFAFVIYDSSKNIMLSCRDRYGVRPLFQGMIDRKVIGYASEMKALTFCDTIHQVSPGTFEIVNITNDVTSYIYHSVFFQPSSISQHSLDQVLKNINNLFKIAVQKRLMSERPICCLLSGGLDSSLVSSIVASHFPPHTIHTFSIGLEGSPDLYYAKKVADYILSVHHEVIVTQEEFLNHIEETIKTIESYDTTSVRASVGNLLVSKYISDNTDFKVVFNGDYSDEVCGGYKYFKNAPSSFEFDHECKRLISDICYFDSLRSD
;
A
#
# COMPACT_ATOMS: atom_id res chain seq x y z
N MET A 1 14.85 5.65 -14.42
CA MET A 1 14.70 4.25 -14.87
C MET A 1 15.28 3.34 -13.79
N GLN A 2 14.59 2.26 -13.43
CA GLN A 2 15.12 1.24 -12.53
C GLN A 2 15.84 0.14 -13.32
N PRO A 3 16.85 -0.55 -12.73
CA PRO A 3 17.38 -0.32 -11.39
C PRO A 3 18.16 1.00 -11.28
N MET A 4 18.05 1.66 -10.11
CA MET A 4 18.86 2.82 -9.75
C MET A 4 20.21 2.35 -9.17
N HIS A 5 21.25 3.15 -9.29
CA HIS A 5 22.58 2.78 -8.80
C HIS A 5 23.39 4.01 -8.38
N ASN A 6 24.39 3.81 -7.52
CA ASN A 6 25.39 4.83 -7.20
C ASN A 6 26.39 5.04 -8.37
N GLU A 7 27.27 6.01 -8.27
CA GLU A 7 28.18 6.40 -9.36
C GLU A 7 29.07 5.26 -9.87
N ASP A 8 29.67 4.49 -8.96
CA ASP A 8 30.58 3.40 -9.30
C ASP A 8 29.85 2.06 -9.59
N LYS A 9 28.52 2.06 -9.57
CA LYS A 9 27.65 0.88 -9.79
C LYS A 9 27.94 -0.29 -8.85
N SER A 10 28.45 -0.01 -7.66
CA SER A 10 28.61 -1.04 -6.61
C SER A 10 27.33 -1.34 -5.85
N VAL A 11 26.37 -0.39 -5.83
CA VAL A 11 25.08 -0.51 -5.15
C VAL A 11 23.94 -0.29 -6.15
N TRP A 12 23.00 -1.20 -6.14
CA TRP A 12 21.83 -1.19 -7.02
C TRP A 12 20.54 -1.25 -6.19
N LEU A 13 19.54 -0.49 -6.59
CA LEU A 13 18.22 -0.41 -5.95
C LEU A 13 17.12 -0.67 -6.96
N ILE A 14 16.19 -1.55 -6.61
CA ILE A 14 14.85 -1.64 -7.20
C ILE A 14 13.81 -1.34 -6.13
N CYS A 15 12.77 -0.60 -6.49
CA CYS A 15 11.70 -0.21 -5.59
C CYS A 15 10.35 -0.24 -6.30
N ASN A 16 9.37 -0.87 -5.69
CA ASN A 16 7.97 -0.74 -6.04
C ASN A 16 7.30 0.10 -4.95
N GLY A 17 6.99 1.35 -5.23
CA GLY A 17 6.37 2.22 -4.22
C GLY A 17 6.55 3.69 -4.44
N GLU A 18 6.14 4.45 -3.43
CA GLU A 18 6.16 5.91 -3.35
C GLU A 18 6.68 6.34 -1.99
N ILE A 19 7.64 7.27 -1.95
CA ILE A 19 8.18 7.87 -0.72
C ILE A 19 7.63 9.28 -0.59
N PHE A 20 6.58 9.45 0.21
CA PHE A 20 5.83 10.71 0.32
C PHE A 20 6.65 11.87 0.87
N ASN A 21 7.61 11.59 1.73
CA ASN A 21 8.46 12.60 2.35
C ASN A 21 9.85 12.76 1.69
N HIS A 22 10.03 12.29 0.45
CA HIS A 22 11.33 12.33 -0.24
C HIS A 22 11.94 13.73 -0.29
N LYS A 23 11.15 14.78 -0.59
CA LYS A 23 11.64 16.16 -0.64
C LYS A 23 12.21 16.63 0.70
N LYS A 24 11.55 16.24 1.80
CA LYS A 24 12.02 16.54 3.15
C LYS A 24 13.35 15.82 3.43
N ILE A 25 13.45 14.54 3.09
CA ILE A 25 14.70 13.76 3.27
C ILE A 25 15.85 14.40 2.48
N ILE A 26 15.61 14.79 1.21
CA ILE A 26 16.61 15.48 0.39
C ILE A 26 17.10 16.75 1.08
N MET A 27 16.20 17.55 1.62
CA MET A 27 16.56 18.81 2.31
C MET A 27 17.32 18.55 3.63
N ASP A 28 16.81 17.64 4.46
CA ASP A 28 17.37 17.36 5.79
C ASP A 28 18.78 16.78 5.72
N HIS A 29 19.07 16.01 4.65
CA HIS A 29 20.38 15.36 4.45
C HIS A 29 21.28 16.05 3.40
N CYS A 30 20.79 17.12 2.76
CA CYS A 30 21.51 17.82 1.68
C CYS A 30 21.90 16.88 0.52
N PHE A 31 21.04 15.96 0.14
CA PHE A 31 21.28 15.07 -0.99
C PHE A 31 21.15 15.81 -2.32
N GLU A 32 21.94 15.38 -3.31
CA GLU A 32 21.86 15.85 -4.69
C GLU A 32 21.33 14.69 -5.58
N PRO A 33 20.00 14.60 -5.79
CA PRO A 33 19.44 13.53 -6.60
C PRO A 33 19.81 13.70 -8.07
N TYR A 34 20.12 12.59 -8.74
CA TYR A 34 20.39 12.55 -10.18
C TYR A 34 19.16 12.22 -11.03
N SER A 35 18.09 11.79 -10.39
CA SER A 35 16.82 11.48 -11.05
C SER A 35 15.65 12.26 -10.41
N LYS A 36 14.47 12.11 -11.02
CA LYS A 36 13.21 12.65 -10.46
C LYS A 36 12.45 11.63 -9.61
N SER A 37 13.01 10.43 -9.41
CA SER A 37 12.33 9.39 -8.64
C SER A 37 12.39 9.72 -7.15
N ASP A 38 11.25 9.71 -6.51
CA ASP A 38 11.12 9.81 -5.04
C ASP A 38 11.82 8.66 -4.31
N CYS A 39 11.87 7.46 -4.93
CA CYS A 39 12.55 6.29 -4.37
C CYS A 39 14.08 6.42 -4.34
N GLU A 40 14.68 7.37 -5.05
CA GLU A 40 16.13 7.56 -5.06
C GLU A 40 16.70 7.88 -3.68
N VAL A 41 15.91 8.53 -2.81
CA VAL A 41 16.33 8.82 -1.43
C VAL A 41 16.69 7.58 -0.63
N ILE A 42 16.14 6.41 -0.99
CA ILE A 42 16.48 5.13 -0.37
C ILE A 42 17.94 4.79 -0.62
N LEU A 43 18.41 4.99 -1.85
CA LEU A 43 19.80 4.74 -2.23
C LEU A 43 20.75 5.70 -1.50
N HIS A 44 20.42 6.99 -1.44
CA HIS A 44 21.22 7.99 -0.73
C HIS A 44 21.29 7.71 0.77
N LEU A 45 20.18 7.39 1.42
CA LEU A 45 20.16 7.00 2.83
C LEU A 45 20.99 5.73 3.07
N TYR A 46 20.83 4.70 2.22
CA TYR A 46 21.65 3.51 2.32
C TYR A 46 23.16 3.85 2.24
N MET A 47 23.57 4.62 1.23
CA MET A 47 24.98 5.03 1.05
C MET A 47 25.51 5.79 2.26
N GLN A 48 24.73 6.66 2.88
CA GLN A 48 25.13 7.43 4.06
C GLN A 48 25.34 6.54 5.29
N TYR A 49 24.52 5.50 5.45
CA TYR A 49 24.52 4.69 6.68
C TYR A 49 25.20 3.32 6.54
N ARG A 50 25.54 2.86 5.33
CA ARG A 50 26.06 1.51 5.08
C ARG A 50 27.36 1.17 5.81
N ASP A 51 28.19 2.17 6.15
CA ASP A 51 29.50 1.99 6.77
C ASP A 51 29.52 2.23 8.28
N CYS A 52 28.36 2.54 8.91
CA CYS A 52 28.28 2.68 10.35
C CYS A 52 28.48 1.32 11.06
N GLU A 53 29.10 1.30 12.25
CA GLU A 53 29.57 0.07 12.92
C GLU A 53 28.46 -0.86 13.45
N HIS A 54 27.26 -0.37 13.79
CA HIS A 54 26.19 -1.18 14.39
C HIS A 54 25.05 -1.50 13.39
N THR A 55 25.04 -2.70 12.87
CA THR A 55 24.18 -3.13 11.74
C THR A 55 22.69 -2.97 12.00
N GLU A 56 22.17 -3.44 13.13
CA GLU A 56 20.73 -3.36 13.44
C GLU A 56 20.24 -1.93 13.60
N ASN A 57 20.91 -1.15 14.44
CA ASN A 57 20.52 0.23 14.73
C ASN A 57 20.68 1.18 13.54
N LYS A 58 21.68 0.95 12.69
CA LYS A 58 21.92 1.83 11.55
C LYS A 58 20.81 1.75 10.50
N PHE A 59 20.43 0.52 10.11
CA PHE A 59 19.36 0.34 9.11
C PHE A 59 18.00 0.75 9.68
N ASN A 60 17.70 0.38 10.92
CA ASN A 60 16.52 0.85 11.61
C ASN A 60 16.36 2.37 11.59
N ASN A 61 17.45 3.11 11.82
CA ASN A 61 17.41 4.57 11.95
C ASN A 61 17.04 5.27 10.65
N TRP A 62 17.56 4.80 9.50
CA TRP A 62 17.22 5.47 8.24
C TRP A 62 15.92 4.92 7.62
N ILE A 63 15.62 3.61 7.75
CA ILE A 63 14.36 3.03 7.27
C ILE A 63 13.16 3.69 7.96
N LYS A 64 13.25 3.97 9.26
CA LYS A 64 12.19 4.67 10.01
C LYS A 64 11.92 6.09 9.54
N GLN A 65 12.85 6.73 8.83
CA GLN A 65 12.64 8.05 8.24
C GLN A 65 11.73 8.02 7.03
N LEU A 66 11.60 6.86 6.36
CA LEU A 66 10.75 6.72 5.18
C LEU A 66 9.27 6.79 5.59
N ASP A 67 8.54 7.72 5.01
CA ASP A 67 7.08 7.80 5.05
C ASP A 67 6.57 7.51 3.64
N GLY A 68 6.07 6.29 3.44
CA GLY A 68 5.71 5.82 2.11
C GLY A 68 5.02 4.45 2.13
N GLU A 69 4.66 4.02 0.95
CA GLU A 69 4.17 2.68 0.62
C GLU A 69 5.20 2.06 -0.31
N PHE A 70 5.96 1.08 0.18
CA PHE A 70 7.12 0.59 -0.56
C PHE A 70 7.49 -0.86 -0.27
N ALA A 71 8.03 -1.47 -1.30
CA ALA A 71 8.84 -2.67 -1.21
C ALA A 71 10.11 -2.44 -2.04
N PHE A 72 11.30 -2.65 -1.46
CA PHE A 72 12.54 -2.45 -2.18
C PHE A 72 13.56 -3.53 -1.90
N VAL A 73 14.49 -3.68 -2.84
CA VAL A 73 15.67 -4.51 -2.68
C VAL A 73 16.90 -3.70 -3.09
N ILE A 74 17.92 -3.71 -2.22
CA ILE A 74 19.24 -3.17 -2.48
C ILE A 74 20.21 -4.34 -2.65
N TYR A 75 21.02 -4.32 -3.69
CA TYR A 75 22.18 -5.18 -3.85
C TYR A 75 23.46 -4.35 -3.75
N ASP A 76 24.28 -4.65 -2.75
CA ASP A 76 25.61 -4.05 -2.55
C ASP A 76 26.68 -5.08 -2.88
N SER A 77 27.28 -4.96 -4.08
CA SER A 77 28.31 -5.87 -4.56
C SER A 77 29.62 -5.72 -3.81
N SER A 78 29.92 -4.55 -3.23
CA SER A 78 31.13 -4.31 -2.45
C SER A 78 31.10 -5.02 -1.09
N LYS A 79 29.92 -5.25 -0.53
CA LYS A 79 29.69 -5.96 0.73
C LYS A 79 29.15 -7.37 0.52
N ASN A 80 28.81 -7.72 -0.72
CA ASN A 80 28.17 -8.99 -1.09
C ASN A 80 26.91 -9.28 -0.25
N ILE A 81 26.03 -8.29 -0.16
CA ILE A 81 24.76 -8.42 0.54
C ILE A 81 23.59 -7.99 -0.34
N MET A 82 22.43 -8.60 -0.09
CA MET A 82 21.13 -8.07 -0.49
C MET A 82 20.39 -7.60 0.76
N LEU A 83 19.77 -6.41 0.69
CA LEU A 83 18.87 -5.90 1.71
C LEU A 83 17.49 -5.74 1.07
N SER A 84 16.51 -6.44 1.59
CA SER A 84 15.11 -6.26 1.22
C SER A 84 14.34 -5.58 2.35
N CYS A 85 13.34 -4.77 2.01
CA CYS A 85 12.52 -4.08 2.99
C CYS A 85 11.10 -3.90 2.47
N ARG A 86 10.12 -4.03 3.37
CA ARG A 86 8.71 -3.82 3.08
C ARG A 86 8.13 -2.76 4.02
N ASP A 87 7.21 -1.95 3.52
CA ASP A 87 6.58 -0.87 4.28
C ASP A 87 5.87 -1.35 5.55
N ARG A 88 5.50 -0.40 6.40
CA ARG A 88 4.99 -0.65 7.76
C ARG A 88 3.77 -1.56 7.82
N TYR A 89 2.92 -1.51 6.80
CA TYR A 89 1.65 -2.24 6.73
C TYR A 89 1.60 -3.26 5.58
N GLY A 90 2.69 -3.34 4.78
CA GLY A 90 2.76 -4.24 3.65
C GLY A 90 1.85 -3.87 2.48
N VAL A 91 1.61 -2.56 2.29
CA VAL A 91 0.79 -2.07 1.17
C VAL A 91 1.35 -2.51 -0.18
N ARG A 92 2.70 -2.48 -0.31
CA ARG A 92 3.35 -3.03 -1.49
C ARG A 92 3.75 -4.49 -1.23
N PRO A 93 3.37 -5.43 -2.12
CA PRO A 93 3.75 -6.82 -1.97
C PRO A 93 5.23 -7.03 -2.21
N LEU A 94 5.82 -7.99 -1.48
CA LEU A 94 7.19 -8.46 -1.70
C LEU A 94 7.27 -9.93 -1.32
N PHE A 95 7.69 -10.74 -2.27
CA PHE A 95 7.91 -12.18 -2.10
C PHE A 95 9.37 -12.51 -2.28
N GLN A 96 9.86 -13.47 -1.49
CA GLN A 96 11.20 -14.03 -1.55
C GLN A 96 11.12 -15.46 -2.08
N GLY A 97 11.87 -15.78 -3.13
CA GLY A 97 11.97 -17.13 -3.70
C GLY A 97 13.25 -17.81 -3.28
N MET A 98 13.17 -19.10 -2.94
CA MET A 98 14.29 -19.92 -2.49
C MET A 98 14.40 -21.24 -3.28
N ILE A 99 15.64 -21.66 -3.56
CA ILE A 99 16.01 -22.99 -4.08
C ILE A 99 17.07 -23.58 -3.14
N ASP A 100 16.90 -24.82 -2.72
CA ASP A 100 17.81 -25.48 -1.79
C ASP A 100 18.08 -24.65 -0.53
N ARG A 101 17.05 -23.98 0.01
CA ARG A 101 17.11 -23.05 1.15
C ARG A 101 17.97 -21.80 0.91
N LYS A 102 18.32 -21.51 -0.34
CA LYS A 102 19.05 -20.29 -0.72
C LYS A 102 18.13 -19.30 -1.35
N VAL A 103 18.22 -18.04 -0.95
CA VAL A 103 17.49 -16.93 -1.58
C VAL A 103 18.02 -16.73 -3.00
N ILE A 104 17.13 -16.85 -3.97
CA ILE A 104 17.44 -16.69 -5.40
C ILE A 104 17.00 -15.30 -5.88
N GLY A 105 15.94 -14.76 -5.30
CA GLY A 105 15.47 -13.44 -5.70
C GLY A 105 14.21 -13.00 -4.98
N TYR A 106 13.76 -11.83 -5.37
CA TYR A 106 12.57 -11.16 -4.87
C TYR A 106 11.68 -10.74 -6.02
N ALA A 107 10.37 -10.73 -5.79
CA ALA A 107 9.39 -10.23 -6.76
C ALA A 107 8.19 -9.60 -6.05
N SER A 108 7.49 -8.72 -6.77
CA SER A 108 6.21 -8.16 -6.29
C SER A 108 5.04 -9.12 -6.47
N GLU A 109 5.21 -10.18 -7.29
CA GLU A 109 4.17 -11.18 -7.58
C GLU A 109 4.77 -12.59 -7.48
N MET A 110 4.05 -13.53 -6.85
CA MET A 110 4.51 -14.91 -6.66
C MET A 110 4.72 -15.65 -7.99
N LYS A 111 3.91 -15.36 -9.00
CA LYS A 111 4.00 -16.00 -10.33
C LYS A 111 5.36 -15.79 -11.01
N ALA A 112 6.10 -14.74 -10.65
CA ALA A 112 7.45 -14.52 -11.12
C ALA A 112 8.49 -15.45 -10.47
N LEU A 113 8.14 -16.15 -9.39
CA LEU A 113 9.02 -17.01 -8.60
C LEU A 113 8.63 -18.51 -8.65
N THR A 114 7.72 -18.90 -9.56
CA THR A 114 7.19 -20.27 -9.64
C THR A 114 8.24 -21.35 -9.93
N PHE A 115 9.44 -20.96 -10.35
CA PHE A 115 10.59 -21.85 -10.51
C PHE A 115 11.35 -22.16 -9.18
N CYS A 116 10.98 -21.46 -8.09
CA CYS A 116 11.58 -21.68 -6.78
C CYS A 116 10.91 -22.83 -6.03
N ASP A 117 11.66 -23.51 -5.15
CA ASP A 117 11.14 -24.61 -4.32
C ASP A 117 10.15 -24.10 -3.26
N THR A 118 10.44 -22.93 -2.72
CA THR A 118 9.59 -22.24 -1.73
C THR A 118 9.52 -20.75 -2.01
N ILE A 119 8.36 -20.18 -1.73
CA ILE A 119 8.11 -18.75 -1.83
C ILE A 119 7.57 -18.29 -0.50
N HIS A 120 8.16 -17.23 0.04
CA HIS A 120 7.72 -16.61 1.29
C HIS A 120 7.35 -15.15 1.06
N GLN A 121 6.31 -14.69 1.71
CA GLN A 121 5.99 -13.28 1.75
C GLN A 121 6.90 -12.59 2.78
N VAL A 122 7.60 -11.52 2.37
CA VAL A 122 8.38 -10.70 3.31
C VAL A 122 7.41 -9.98 4.25
N SER A 123 7.64 -10.10 5.55
CA SER A 123 6.77 -9.52 6.57
C SER A 123 6.76 -7.98 6.51
N PRO A 124 5.61 -7.32 6.72
CA PRO A 124 5.54 -5.86 6.80
C PRO A 124 6.33 -5.32 7.99
N GLY A 125 6.80 -4.08 7.86
CA GLY A 125 7.58 -3.45 8.92
C GLY A 125 8.91 -4.13 9.22
N THR A 126 9.42 -4.96 8.29
CA THR A 126 10.70 -5.65 8.42
C THR A 126 11.67 -5.28 7.30
N PHE A 127 12.94 -5.48 7.57
CA PHE A 127 13.96 -5.60 6.54
C PHE A 127 14.79 -6.87 6.77
N GLU A 128 15.28 -7.44 5.69
CA GLU A 128 16.09 -8.64 5.71
C GLU A 128 17.44 -8.38 5.04
N ILE A 129 18.50 -8.98 5.58
CA ILE A 129 19.82 -8.96 5.01
C ILE A 129 20.21 -10.38 4.65
N VAL A 130 20.53 -10.59 3.39
CA VAL A 130 21.06 -11.85 2.86
C VAL A 130 22.54 -11.63 2.55
N ASN A 131 23.41 -12.39 3.19
CA ASN A 131 24.85 -12.30 3.00
C ASN A 131 25.35 -13.25 1.89
N ILE A 132 26.65 -13.24 1.62
CA ILE A 132 27.30 -14.07 0.60
C ILE A 132 27.15 -15.57 0.84
N THR A 133 27.02 -15.99 2.12
CA THR A 133 26.78 -17.40 2.51
C THR A 133 25.31 -17.77 2.38
N ASN A 134 24.48 -16.81 1.99
CA ASN A 134 23.03 -16.94 1.88
C ASN A 134 22.31 -17.11 3.24
N ASP A 135 22.96 -16.66 4.34
CA ASP A 135 22.28 -16.56 5.61
C ASP A 135 21.36 -15.34 5.60
N VAL A 136 20.11 -15.56 6.00
CA VAL A 136 19.09 -14.51 6.08
C VAL A 136 18.95 -14.06 7.53
N THR A 137 19.10 -12.74 7.76
CA THR A 137 18.81 -12.13 9.05
C THR A 137 17.69 -11.13 8.89
N SER A 138 16.59 -11.33 9.60
CA SER A 138 15.42 -10.45 9.57
C SER A 138 15.38 -9.55 10.80
N TYR A 139 14.99 -8.28 10.59
CA TYR A 139 14.89 -7.26 11.63
C TYR A 139 13.54 -6.55 11.53
N ILE A 140 12.92 -6.29 12.68
CA ILE A 140 11.67 -5.54 12.76
C ILE A 140 12.01 -4.06 12.98
N TYR A 141 11.65 -3.19 12.03
CA TYR A 141 11.81 -1.75 12.19
C TYR A 141 10.52 -1.05 12.62
N HIS A 142 9.37 -1.69 12.41
CA HIS A 142 8.07 -1.19 12.83
C HIS A 142 7.17 -2.34 13.30
N SER A 143 6.47 -2.10 14.40
CA SER A 143 5.37 -2.95 14.86
C SER A 143 4.20 -2.06 15.28
N VAL A 144 2.98 -2.57 15.11
CA VAL A 144 1.78 -1.85 15.54
C VAL A 144 1.64 -1.98 17.05
N PHE A 145 1.71 -0.85 17.75
CA PHE A 145 1.53 -0.80 19.19
C PHE A 145 0.20 -0.16 19.55
N PHE A 146 -0.60 -0.88 20.30
CA PHE A 146 -1.81 -0.34 20.91
C PHE A 146 -1.53 0.01 22.37
N GLN A 147 -1.40 1.32 22.65
CA GLN A 147 -1.23 1.79 24.04
C GLN A 147 -2.57 2.34 24.57
N PRO A 148 -3.27 1.60 25.44
CA PRO A 148 -4.54 2.05 26.01
C PRO A 148 -4.42 3.31 26.88
N SER A 149 -3.23 3.55 27.45
CA SER A 149 -2.98 4.62 28.43
C SER A 149 -2.99 6.05 27.87
N SER A 150 -2.82 6.23 26.56
CA SER A 150 -2.80 7.57 25.94
C SER A 150 -4.19 8.08 25.55
N ILE A 151 -5.17 7.20 25.41
CA ILE A 151 -6.53 7.56 24.94
C ILE A 151 -7.35 8.19 26.07
N SER A 152 -7.12 7.80 27.33
CA SER A 152 -7.91 8.25 28.49
C SER A 152 -7.74 9.74 28.85
N GLN A 153 -6.80 10.46 28.25
CA GLN A 153 -6.51 11.87 28.56
C GLN A 153 -7.18 12.87 27.60
N HIS A 154 -7.76 12.40 26.49
CA HIS A 154 -8.39 13.28 25.50
C HIS A 154 -9.91 13.22 25.56
N SER A 155 -10.57 14.40 25.42
CA SER A 155 -12.02 14.44 25.22
C SER A 155 -12.39 13.82 23.86
N LEU A 156 -13.63 13.34 23.72
CA LEU A 156 -14.13 12.81 22.45
C LEU A 156 -13.95 13.82 21.31
N ASP A 157 -14.25 15.09 21.55
CA ASP A 157 -14.10 16.15 20.54
C ASP A 157 -12.64 16.31 20.09
N GLN A 158 -11.69 16.15 21.00
CA GLN A 158 -10.27 16.22 20.66
C GLN A 158 -9.85 15.01 19.83
N VAL A 159 -10.32 13.81 20.16
CA VAL A 159 -10.06 12.59 19.40
C VAL A 159 -10.62 12.72 17.98
N LEU A 160 -11.87 13.15 17.83
CA LEU A 160 -12.51 13.34 16.52
C LEU A 160 -11.78 14.39 15.66
N LYS A 161 -11.34 15.50 16.24
CA LYS A 161 -10.53 16.50 15.55
C LYS A 161 -9.20 15.94 15.09
N ASN A 162 -8.53 15.17 15.93
CA ASN A 162 -7.25 14.55 15.62
C ASN A 162 -7.39 13.53 14.48
N ILE A 163 -8.42 12.66 14.51
CA ILE A 163 -8.71 11.71 13.42
C ILE A 163 -8.95 12.46 12.12
N ASN A 164 -9.80 13.48 12.13
CA ASN A 164 -10.09 14.29 10.93
C ASN A 164 -8.81 14.89 10.33
N ASN A 165 -7.95 15.48 11.18
CA ASN A 165 -6.71 16.11 10.73
C ASN A 165 -5.72 15.08 10.19
N LEU A 166 -5.53 13.96 10.89
CA LEU A 166 -4.62 12.89 10.45
C LEU A 166 -5.08 12.27 9.14
N PHE A 167 -6.39 12.06 8.98
CA PHE A 167 -6.94 11.50 7.76
C PHE A 167 -6.75 12.46 6.57
N LYS A 168 -7.01 13.76 6.75
CA LYS A 168 -6.73 14.78 5.71
C LYS A 168 -5.26 14.80 5.32
N ILE A 169 -4.35 14.79 6.29
CA ILE A 169 -2.91 14.76 6.04
C ILE A 169 -2.52 13.46 5.29
N ALA A 170 -3.10 12.33 5.67
CA ALA A 170 -2.83 11.05 5.02
C ALA A 170 -3.23 11.05 3.54
N VAL A 171 -4.39 11.62 3.19
CA VAL A 171 -4.81 11.78 1.79
C VAL A 171 -3.93 12.82 1.08
N GLN A 172 -3.70 13.97 1.70
CA GLN A 172 -2.97 15.09 1.09
C GLN A 172 -1.53 14.71 0.71
N LYS A 173 -0.81 13.99 1.56
CA LYS A 173 0.57 13.58 1.26
C LYS A 173 0.66 12.65 0.05
N ARG A 174 -0.40 11.90 -0.28
CA ARG A 174 -0.49 11.02 -1.45
C ARG A 174 -0.81 11.75 -2.75
N LEU A 175 -1.15 13.05 -2.69
CA LEU A 175 -1.41 13.87 -3.88
C LEU A 175 -0.12 14.27 -4.62
N MET A 176 1.05 13.86 -4.16
CA MET A 176 2.35 14.15 -4.73
C MET A 176 2.60 13.37 -6.04
N SER A 177 1.78 13.49 -7.02
CA SER A 177 1.96 12.81 -8.30
C SER A 177 2.20 13.77 -9.45
N GLU A 178 3.15 13.44 -10.35
CA GLU A 178 3.30 14.08 -11.65
C GLU A 178 2.33 13.47 -12.69
N ARG A 179 1.63 12.38 -12.34
CA ARG A 179 0.67 11.69 -13.20
C ARG A 179 -0.76 12.10 -12.88
N PRO A 180 -1.66 12.09 -13.88
CA PRO A 180 -3.06 12.38 -13.65
C PRO A 180 -3.69 11.44 -12.61
N ILE A 181 -4.47 12.03 -11.71
CA ILE A 181 -5.11 11.37 -10.55
C ILE A 181 -6.60 11.21 -10.81
N CYS A 182 -7.17 10.08 -10.41
CA CYS A 182 -8.61 9.86 -10.31
C CYS A 182 -8.97 9.11 -9.01
N CYS A 183 -10.28 8.95 -8.75
CA CYS A 183 -10.74 8.23 -7.57
C CYS A 183 -11.73 7.12 -7.97
N LEU A 184 -11.71 6.00 -7.26
CA LEU A 184 -12.82 5.05 -7.22
C LEU A 184 -13.87 5.56 -6.24
N LEU A 185 -15.13 5.53 -6.64
CA LEU A 185 -16.24 6.06 -5.87
C LEU A 185 -17.42 5.09 -5.90
N SER A 186 -17.60 4.34 -4.82
CA SER A 186 -18.74 3.41 -4.67
C SER A 186 -20.00 4.07 -4.07
N GLY A 187 -19.87 5.30 -3.57
CA GLY A 187 -20.93 5.96 -2.80
C GLY A 187 -21.01 5.51 -1.33
N GLY A 188 -20.18 4.56 -0.91
CA GLY A 188 -19.95 4.22 0.50
C GLY A 188 -19.22 5.32 1.25
N LEU A 189 -19.20 5.25 2.59
CA LEU A 189 -18.61 6.30 3.45
C LEU A 189 -17.13 6.53 3.11
N ASP A 190 -16.36 5.48 3.02
CA ASP A 190 -14.90 5.52 2.91
C ASP A 190 -14.44 6.13 1.59
N SER A 191 -14.93 5.59 0.47
CA SER A 191 -14.62 6.12 -0.87
C SER A 191 -15.10 7.56 -1.02
N SER A 192 -16.24 7.91 -0.41
CA SER A 192 -16.79 9.27 -0.45
C SER A 192 -15.92 10.25 0.33
N LEU A 193 -15.42 9.88 1.51
CA LEU A 193 -14.52 10.71 2.31
C LEU A 193 -13.19 10.95 1.60
N VAL A 194 -12.56 9.89 1.08
CA VAL A 194 -11.31 10.01 0.32
C VAL A 194 -11.51 10.90 -0.89
N SER A 195 -12.51 10.62 -1.73
CA SER A 195 -12.78 11.40 -2.95
C SER A 195 -13.11 12.86 -2.64
N SER A 196 -13.84 13.14 -1.55
CA SER A 196 -14.15 14.50 -1.12
C SER A 196 -12.90 15.28 -0.72
N ILE A 197 -11.99 14.65 0.02
CA ILE A 197 -10.73 15.30 0.40
C ILE A 197 -9.87 15.54 -0.85
N VAL A 198 -9.73 14.54 -1.73
CA VAL A 198 -9.01 14.72 -3.01
C VAL A 198 -9.61 15.87 -3.79
N ALA A 199 -10.92 15.88 -4.03
CA ALA A 199 -11.59 16.91 -4.81
C ALA A 199 -11.40 18.31 -4.22
N SER A 200 -11.29 18.46 -2.90
CA SER A 200 -11.07 19.77 -2.25
C SER A 200 -9.73 20.42 -2.59
N HIS A 201 -8.79 19.68 -3.15
CA HIS A 201 -7.49 20.18 -3.60
C HIS A 201 -7.43 20.56 -5.08
N PHE A 202 -8.51 20.40 -5.81
CA PHE A 202 -8.59 20.65 -7.24
C PHE A 202 -9.77 21.56 -7.58
N PRO A 203 -9.71 22.29 -8.70
CA PRO A 203 -10.86 23.06 -9.17
C PRO A 203 -12.09 22.17 -9.43
N PRO A 204 -13.32 22.70 -9.27
CA PRO A 204 -14.52 21.95 -9.62
C PRO A 204 -14.46 21.36 -11.04
N HIS A 205 -14.99 20.18 -11.22
CA HIS A 205 -15.05 19.45 -12.50
C HIS A 205 -13.68 19.13 -13.14
N THR A 206 -12.62 19.01 -12.33
CA THR A 206 -11.29 18.57 -12.81
C THR A 206 -10.90 17.20 -12.31
N ILE A 207 -11.41 16.75 -11.16
CA ILE A 207 -11.21 15.40 -10.67
C ILE A 207 -12.23 14.46 -11.30
N HIS A 208 -11.72 13.34 -11.80
CA HIS A 208 -12.51 12.25 -12.33
C HIS A 208 -12.76 11.19 -11.27
N THR A 209 -14.00 10.72 -11.19
CA THR A 209 -14.39 9.61 -10.29
C THR A 209 -15.01 8.50 -11.11
N PHE A 210 -14.74 7.26 -10.72
CA PHE A 210 -15.20 6.06 -11.40
C PHE A 210 -15.97 5.16 -10.44
N SER A 211 -17.13 4.70 -10.88
CA SER A 211 -17.91 3.66 -10.22
C SER A 211 -18.16 2.50 -11.18
N ILE A 212 -18.37 1.31 -10.63
CA ILE A 212 -18.71 0.12 -11.41
C ILE A 212 -19.88 -0.62 -10.77
N GLY A 213 -20.74 -1.15 -11.59
CA GLY A 213 -21.88 -1.94 -11.09
C GLY A 213 -22.75 -2.50 -12.21
N LEU A 214 -23.70 -3.34 -11.82
CA LEU A 214 -24.77 -3.78 -12.72
C LEU A 214 -25.75 -2.63 -12.92
N GLU A 215 -26.45 -2.62 -14.03
CA GLU A 215 -27.50 -1.63 -14.32
C GLU A 215 -28.54 -1.58 -13.17
N GLY A 216 -28.82 -0.38 -12.67
CA GLY A 216 -29.73 -0.18 -11.53
C GLY A 216 -29.15 -0.48 -10.17
N SER A 217 -27.85 -0.75 -10.06
CA SER A 217 -27.17 -0.97 -8.77
C SER A 217 -27.33 0.25 -7.84
N PRO A 218 -27.63 0.02 -6.54
CA PRO A 218 -27.68 1.10 -5.55
C PRO A 218 -26.37 1.87 -5.44
N ASP A 219 -25.23 1.21 -5.63
CA ASP A 219 -23.91 1.81 -5.51
C ASP A 219 -23.68 2.87 -6.59
N LEU A 220 -24.10 2.62 -7.84
CA LEU A 220 -24.04 3.63 -8.91
C LEU A 220 -24.86 4.87 -8.56
N TYR A 221 -26.06 4.66 -8.01
CA TYR A 221 -26.93 5.76 -7.59
C TYR A 221 -26.31 6.63 -6.49
N TYR A 222 -25.72 6.00 -5.45
CA TYR A 222 -25.09 6.76 -4.37
C TYR A 222 -23.77 7.38 -4.81
N ALA A 223 -22.98 6.70 -5.64
CA ALA A 223 -21.77 7.24 -6.23
C ALA A 223 -22.05 8.52 -7.03
N LYS A 224 -23.09 8.50 -7.86
CA LYS A 224 -23.53 9.68 -8.63
C LYS A 224 -23.90 10.86 -7.71
N LYS A 225 -24.65 10.62 -6.63
CA LYS A 225 -24.98 11.67 -5.66
C LYS A 225 -23.76 12.31 -5.02
N VAL A 226 -22.77 11.49 -4.64
CA VAL A 226 -21.53 11.99 -4.05
C VAL A 226 -20.74 12.76 -5.10
N ALA A 227 -20.63 12.25 -6.32
CA ALA A 227 -19.94 12.89 -7.43
C ALA A 227 -20.50 14.29 -7.73
N ASP A 228 -21.83 14.41 -7.77
CA ASP A 228 -22.50 15.69 -7.95
C ASP A 228 -22.24 16.67 -6.80
N TYR A 229 -22.19 16.18 -5.56
CA TYR A 229 -21.90 16.98 -4.37
C TYR A 229 -20.45 17.49 -4.35
N ILE A 230 -19.47 16.66 -4.71
CA ILE A 230 -18.05 17.04 -4.75
C ILE A 230 -17.64 17.71 -6.08
N LEU A 231 -18.58 17.88 -7.01
CA LEU A 231 -18.39 18.48 -8.32
C LEU A 231 -17.30 17.78 -9.15
N SER A 232 -17.26 16.44 -9.12
CA SER A 232 -16.36 15.65 -9.94
C SER A 232 -16.94 15.34 -11.32
N VAL A 233 -16.07 14.96 -12.27
CA VAL A 233 -16.47 14.36 -13.55
C VAL A 233 -16.65 12.87 -13.31
N HIS A 234 -17.90 12.42 -13.24
CA HIS A 234 -18.22 11.05 -12.88
C HIS A 234 -18.41 10.13 -14.08
N HIS A 235 -17.82 8.93 -13.99
CA HIS A 235 -17.91 7.87 -14.98
C HIS A 235 -18.53 6.62 -14.34
N GLU A 236 -19.66 6.17 -14.90
CA GLU A 236 -20.31 4.93 -14.50
C GLU A 236 -19.89 3.82 -15.47
N VAL A 237 -19.21 2.80 -14.95
CA VAL A 237 -18.85 1.60 -15.71
C VAL A 237 -19.94 0.56 -15.45
N ILE A 238 -20.84 0.41 -16.40
CA ILE A 238 -21.94 -0.56 -16.31
C ILE A 238 -21.46 -1.87 -16.91
N VAL A 239 -21.57 -2.94 -16.14
CA VAL A 239 -21.18 -4.29 -16.55
C VAL A 239 -22.38 -5.23 -16.44
N THR A 240 -22.38 -6.29 -17.23
CA THR A 240 -23.36 -7.36 -17.14
C THR A 240 -22.93 -8.43 -16.14
N GLN A 241 -23.87 -9.23 -15.66
CA GLN A 241 -23.55 -10.39 -14.82
C GLN A 241 -22.62 -11.38 -15.56
N GLU A 242 -22.81 -11.55 -16.85
CA GLU A 242 -21.99 -12.43 -17.67
C GLU A 242 -20.54 -11.93 -17.76
N GLU A 243 -20.33 -10.64 -18.02
CA GLU A 243 -19.00 -10.04 -18.02
C GLU A 243 -18.31 -10.20 -16.68
N PHE A 244 -19.01 -9.96 -15.57
CA PHE A 244 -18.48 -10.16 -14.23
C PHE A 244 -18.01 -11.60 -14.01
N LEU A 245 -18.84 -12.58 -14.33
CA LEU A 245 -18.53 -14.01 -14.17
C LEU A 245 -17.36 -14.47 -15.07
N ASN A 246 -17.28 -13.96 -16.29
CA ASN A 246 -16.24 -14.32 -17.26
C ASN A 246 -14.85 -13.82 -16.85
N HIS A 247 -14.76 -12.83 -15.95
CA HIS A 247 -13.46 -12.31 -15.47
C HIS A 247 -12.95 -12.94 -14.16
N ILE A 248 -13.69 -13.92 -13.60
CA ILE A 248 -13.28 -14.59 -12.34
C ILE A 248 -11.89 -15.25 -12.48
N GLU A 249 -11.67 -16.03 -13.56
CA GLU A 249 -10.40 -16.72 -13.76
C GLU A 249 -9.23 -15.75 -13.94
N GLU A 250 -9.43 -14.67 -14.71
CA GLU A 250 -8.43 -13.61 -14.88
C GLU A 250 -8.12 -12.92 -13.54
N THR A 251 -9.16 -12.69 -12.74
CA THR A 251 -9.01 -12.09 -11.41
C THR A 251 -8.15 -12.97 -10.50
N ILE A 252 -8.44 -14.27 -10.42
CA ILE A 252 -7.66 -15.23 -9.62
C ILE A 252 -6.18 -15.20 -10.01
N LYS A 253 -5.89 -15.20 -11.31
CA LYS A 253 -4.51 -15.10 -11.83
C LYS A 253 -3.85 -13.77 -11.50
N THR A 254 -4.61 -12.67 -11.51
CA THR A 254 -4.10 -11.33 -11.31
C THR A 254 -3.77 -11.08 -9.84
N ILE A 255 -4.69 -11.43 -8.93
CA ILE A 255 -4.51 -11.22 -7.49
C ILE A 255 -3.73 -12.35 -6.81
N GLU A 256 -3.46 -13.46 -7.51
CA GLU A 256 -2.76 -14.65 -7.00
C GLU A 256 -3.44 -15.27 -5.75
N SER A 257 -4.76 -15.14 -5.65
CA SER A 257 -5.57 -15.68 -4.57
C SER A 257 -6.82 -16.34 -5.14
N TYR A 258 -7.26 -17.43 -4.52
CA TYR A 258 -8.54 -18.12 -4.82
C TYR A 258 -9.54 -18.00 -3.66
N ASP A 259 -9.23 -17.17 -2.65
CA ASP A 259 -10.22 -16.88 -1.59
C ASP A 259 -11.48 -16.25 -2.18
N THR A 260 -12.62 -16.84 -1.84
CA THR A 260 -13.91 -16.45 -2.42
C THR A 260 -14.25 -14.98 -2.19
N THR A 261 -13.92 -14.44 -1.01
CA THR A 261 -14.23 -13.05 -0.67
C THR A 261 -13.33 -12.09 -1.45
N SER A 262 -12.03 -12.38 -1.49
CA SER A 262 -11.04 -11.58 -2.22
C SER A 262 -11.34 -11.59 -3.72
N VAL A 263 -11.61 -12.74 -4.32
CA VAL A 263 -11.95 -12.86 -5.75
C VAL A 263 -13.22 -12.07 -6.06
N ARG A 264 -14.29 -12.26 -5.28
CA ARG A 264 -15.57 -11.56 -5.49
C ARG A 264 -15.42 -10.04 -5.44
N ALA A 265 -14.66 -9.52 -4.48
CA ALA A 265 -14.40 -8.08 -4.36
C ALA A 265 -13.50 -7.56 -5.49
N SER A 266 -12.51 -8.36 -5.90
CA SER A 266 -11.49 -7.93 -6.87
C SER A 266 -11.96 -7.96 -8.32
N VAL A 267 -12.99 -8.73 -8.70
CA VAL A 267 -13.50 -8.70 -10.09
C VAL A 267 -13.94 -7.30 -10.50
N GLY A 268 -14.71 -6.62 -9.64
CA GLY A 268 -15.13 -5.24 -9.89
C GLY A 268 -13.92 -4.29 -10.00
N ASN A 269 -12.95 -4.43 -9.10
CA ASN A 269 -11.72 -3.63 -9.12
C ASN A 269 -10.90 -3.87 -10.39
N LEU A 270 -10.78 -5.12 -10.87
CA LEU A 270 -10.11 -5.45 -12.12
C LEU A 270 -10.80 -4.78 -13.30
N LEU A 271 -12.13 -4.92 -13.41
CA LEU A 271 -12.90 -4.39 -14.53
C LEU A 271 -12.84 -2.85 -14.60
N VAL A 272 -13.02 -2.15 -13.47
CA VAL A 272 -12.91 -0.68 -13.46
C VAL A 272 -11.48 -0.21 -13.74
N SER A 273 -10.47 -0.94 -13.26
CA SER A 273 -9.07 -0.61 -13.54
C SER A 273 -8.72 -0.81 -15.01
N LYS A 274 -9.22 -1.88 -15.65
CA LYS A 274 -9.10 -2.08 -17.12
C LYS A 274 -9.78 -0.94 -17.86
N TYR A 275 -11.00 -0.59 -17.50
CA TYR A 275 -11.71 0.54 -18.13
C TYR A 275 -10.92 1.85 -18.03
N ILE A 276 -10.38 2.18 -16.86
CA ILE A 276 -9.56 3.39 -16.66
C ILE A 276 -8.30 3.33 -17.53
N SER A 277 -7.60 2.19 -17.53
CA SER A 277 -6.38 2.00 -18.30
C SER A 277 -6.60 2.12 -19.81
N ASP A 278 -7.70 1.57 -20.34
CA ASP A 278 -7.98 1.49 -21.76
C ASP A 278 -8.58 2.79 -22.31
N ASN A 279 -9.28 3.57 -21.48
CA ASN A 279 -10.04 4.73 -21.94
C ASN A 279 -9.49 6.07 -21.43
N THR A 280 -8.44 6.08 -20.59
CA THR A 280 -7.93 7.31 -19.97
C THR A 280 -6.41 7.29 -19.81
N ASP A 281 -5.85 8.47 -19.51
CA ASP A 281 -4.42 8.62 -19.17
C ASP A 281 -4.15 8.61 -17.65
N PHE A 282 -5.14 8.35 -16.82
CA PHE A 282 -4.96 8.28 -15.38
C PHE A 282 -4.02 7.13 -14.99
N LYS A 283 -3.11 7.41 -14.05
CA LYS A 283 -2.13 6.43 -13.55
C LYS A 283 -2.15 6.29 -12.02
N VAL A 284 -2.76 7.23 -11.33
CA VAL A 284 -2.91 7.20 -9.87
C VAL A 284 -4.39 7.17 -9.53
N VAL A 285 -4.80 6.15 -8.80
CA VAL A 285 -6.19 5.90 -8.45
C VAL A 285 -6.31 5.90 -6.92
N PHE A 286 -7.07 6.85 -6.38
CA PHE A 286 -7.41 6.86 -4.96
C PHE A 286 -8.63 5.98 -4.69
N ASN A 287 -8.57 5.20 -3.62
CA ASN A 287 -9.65 4.36 -3.15
C ASN A 287 -9.85 4.49 -1.63
N GLY A 288 -10.88 3.86 -1.09
CA GLY A 288 -11.21 3.85 0.34
C GLY A 288 -10.86 2.54 1.05
N ASP A 289 -10.03 1.69 0.44
CA ASP A 289 -9.67 0.39 1.00
C ASP A 289 -8.96 0.52 2.36
N TYR A 290 -9.05 -0.52 3.18
CA TYR A 290 -8.55 -0.61 4.56
C TYR A 290 -9.28 0.25 5.62
N SER A 291 -10.28 1.02 5.27
CA SER A 291 -11.01 1.84 6.24
C SER A 291 -11.80 0.98 7.23
N ASP A 292 -12.48 -0.05 6.76
CA ASP A 292 -13.27 -0.96 7.59
C ASP A 292 -12.40 -1.73 8.59
N GLU A 293 -11.18 -2.15 8.17
CA GLU A 293 -10.23 -2.85 9.01
C GLU A 293 -9.70 -1.95 10.13
N VAL A 294 -9.37 -0.71 9.81
CA VAL A 294 -8.81 0.25 10.77
C VAL A 294 -9.87 0.79 11.72
N CYS A 295 -11.10 0.99 11.23
CA CYS A 295 -12.18 1.64 11.99
C CYS A 295 -13.22 0.68 12.57
N GLY A 296 -13.08 -0.64 12.36
CA GLY A 296 -14.08 -1.62 12.78
C GLY A 296 -15.43 -1.43 12.09
N GLY A 297 -15.41 -1.13 10.78
CA GLY A 297 -16.58 -0.73 10.00
C GLY A 297 -17.47 -1.90 9.56
N TYR A 298 -16.98 -3.12 9.58
CA TYR A 298 -17.74 -4.30 9.14
C TYR A 298 -18.97 -4.58 10.01
N LYS A 299 -20.04 -5.01 9.37
CA LYS A 299 -21.33 -5.25 10.05
C LYS A 299 -21.25 -6.24 11.20
N TYR A 300 -20.34 -7.21 11.17
CA TYR A 300 -20.20 -8.22 12.21
C TYR A 300 -19.71 -7.65 13.55
N PHE A 301 -19.01 -6.51 13.54
CA PHE A 301 -18.61 -5.82 14.77
C PHE A 301 -19.78 -5.45 15.68
N LYS A 302 -20.99 -5.26 15.09
CA LYS A 302 -22.22 -4.99 15.87
C LYS A 302 -22.65 -6.17 16.76
N ASN A 303 -22.11 -7.36 16.48
CA ASN A 303 -22.41 -8.59 17.23
C ASN A 303 -21.35 -8.88 18.31
N ALA A 304 -20.38 -7.97 18.53
CA ALA A 304 -19.38 -8.16 19.56
C ALA A 304 -20.03 -8.32 20.95
N PRO A 305 -19.73 -9.42 21.71
CA PRO A 305 -20.35 -9.69 23.00
C PRO A 305 -20.02 -8.65 24.06
N SER A 306 -18.89 -7.99 23.94
CA SER A 306 -18.42 -6.95 24.86
C SER A 306 -17.49 -5.96 24.18
N SER A 307 -17.20 -4.83 24.84
CA SER A 307 -16.20 -3.87 24.39
C SER A 307 -14.78 -4.46 24.35
N PHE A 308 -14.50 -5.44 25.18
CA PHE A 308 -13.22 -6.15 25.19
C PHE A 308 -13.05 -6.97 23.92
N GLU A 309 -14.05 -7.78 23.53
CA GLU A 309 -14.03 -8.58 22.30
C GLU A 309 -13.97 -7.68 21.05
N PHE A 310 -14.70 -6.56 21.07
CA PHE A 310 -14.63 -5.55 20.01
C PHE A 310 -13.20 -5.01 19.83
N ASP A 311 -12.57 -4.56 20.93
CA ASP A 311 -11.20 -4.04 20.91
C ASP A 311 -10.17 -5.10 20.48
N HIS A 312 -10.34 -6.34 20.97
CA HIS A 312 -9.48 -7.45 20.58
C HIS A 312 -9.53 -7.72 19.07
N GLU A 313 -10.73 -7.75 18.49
CA GLU A 313 -10.93 -7.96 17.06
C GLU A 313 -10.38 -6.81 16.21
N CYS A 314 -10.56 -5.55 16.64
CA CYS A 314 -9.94 -4.39 15.97
C CYS A 314 -8.41 -4.53 15.94
N LYS A 315 -7.80 -4.91 17.05
CA LYS A 315 -6.34 -5.12 17.12
C LYS A 315 -5.87 -6.25 16.23
N ARG A 316 -6.62 -7.37 16.20
CA ARG A 316 -6.32 -8.50 15.33
C ARG A 316 -6.35 -8.08 13.86
N LEU A 317 -7.40 -7.40 13.42
CA LEU A 317 -7.53 -6.95 12.03
C LEU A 317 -6.36 -6.07 11.59
N ILE A 318 -5.97 -5.10 12.44
CA ILE A 318 -4.87 -4.20 12.09
C ILE A 318 -3.52 -4.96 12.09
N SER A 319 -3.32 -5.90 13.00
CA SER A 319 -2.09 -6.70 13.05
C SER A 319 -1.95 -7.62 11.84
N ASP A 320 -3.07 -8.17 11.38
CA ASP A 320 -3.12 -9.15 10.31
C ASP A 320 -3.46 -8.56 8.93
N ILE A 321 -3.52 -7.23 8.82
CA ILE A 321 -4.04 -6.55 7.63
C ILE A 321 -3.32 -6.95 6.33
N CYS A 322 -2.04 -7.27 6.42
CA CYS A 322 -1.22 -7.70 5.28
C CYS A 322 -1.42 -9.17 4.90
N TYR A 323 -2.02 -9.96 5.80
CA TYR A 323 -2.29 -11.40 5.60
C TYR A 323 -3.76 -11.68 5.29
N PHE A 324 -4.58 -10.64 5.12
CA PHE A 324 -6.03 -10.81 4.98
C PHE A 324 -6.41 -11.75 3.82
N ASP A 325 -5.66 -11.70 2.73
CA ASP A 325 -5.87 -12.57 1.58
C ASP A 325 -5.38 -14.00 1.82
N SER A 326 -4.31 -14.17 2.60
CA SER A 326 -3.72 -15.49 2.87
C SER A 326 -4.39 -16.24 4.03
N LEU A 327 -5.08 -15.54 4.93
CA LEU A 327 -5.76 -16.16 6.09
C LEU A 327 -7.19 -16.62 5.80
N ARG A 328 -7.75 -16.25 4.66
CA ARG A 328 -9.12 -16.61 4.27
C ARG A 328 -9.21 -17.82 3.34
N SER A 329 -8.10 -18.47 3.08
CA SER A 329 -8.03 -19.64 2.19
C SER A 329 -8.33 -20.97 2.89
N ASP A 330 -8.78 -20.98 4.14
CA ASP A 330 -9.19 -22.18 4.88
C ASP A 330 -10.69 -22.46 4.74
#